data_ec453851d2044255786a03d524d3ff07
#
_entry.id   ec453851d2044255786a03d524d3ff07
#
_cell.length_a   1.000
_cell.length_b   1.000
_cell.length_c   1.000
_cell.angle_alpha   90.00
_cell.angle_beta   90.00
_cell.angle_gamma   90.00
#
_symmetry.space_group_name_H-M   'P 1'
#
loop_
_entity.id
_entity.type
_entity.pdbx_description
1 polymer ?
#
loop_
_entity_poly.entity_id
_entity_poly.type
_entity_poly.pdbx_seq_one_letter_code
_entity_poly.pdbx_strand_id
1 'polypeptide(L)'
;MSTEREITFERVSVEFPPRTALRDVSLRLSQRRIAVIGANGSGKSTFARTLNGLVAPTAGALRVHGLDPAREPTRLRRRVGFVFSNPDTQIIMPTVAEDAAFSLRRRGLSRAEVRSRVAAALDRVGLSGHADSPAHALSGGQKQLLALCAVLIGEPSLVVADEPTTYLDAANSRRVARLLLDQMPQQLVLVTHDLRLAARCDIALRFESGGLVDHGDPLPVITRYEDDQERA
;
A
#
# COMPACT_ATOMS: atom_id res chain seq x y z
N MET A 1 13.75 20.55 -6.62
CA MET A 1 13.20 19.49 -5.72
C MET A 1 12.48 18.51 -6.64
N SER A 2 12.86 17.24 -6.59
CA SER A 2 12.44 16.23 -7.57
C SER A 2 10.94 15.93 -7.45
N THR A 3 10.17 16.19 -8.48
CA THR A 3 8.74 15.83 -8.63
C THR A 3 8.51 14.31 -8.71
N GLU A 4 9.57 13.51 -8.65
CA GLU A 4 9.52 12.05 -8.84
C GLU A 4 8.84 11.25 -7.71
N ARG A 5 8.63 11.88 -6.53
CA ARG A 5 7.99 11.23 -5.37
C ARG A 5 6.88 12.08 -4.76
N GLU A 6 6.31 12.99 -5.52
CA GLU A 6 5.26 13.87 -5.01
C GLU A 6 3.87 13.28 -5.28
N ILE A 7 3.03 13.30 -4.24
CA ILE A 7 1.61 12.99 -4.29
C ILE A 7 0.86 14.28 -3.93
N THR A 8 -0.05 14.74 -4.81
CA THR A 8 -0.79 15.99 -4.61
C THR A 8 -2.29 15.74 -4.72
N PHE A 9 -3.01 16.11 -3.69
CA PHE A 9 -4.47 16.17 -3.66
C PHE A 9 -4.89 17.64 -3.64
N GLU A 10 -5.79 18.03 -4.52
CA GLU A 10 -6.37 19.38 -4.61
C GLU A 10 -7.88 19.27 -4.55
N ARG A 11 -8.46 19.48 -3.36
CA ARG A 11 -9.89 19.38 -3.07
C ARG A 11 -10.51 18.08 -3.59
N VAL A 12 -9.85 16.97 -3.37
CA VAL A 12 -10.30 15.66 -3.84
C VAL A 12 -11.46 15.16 -3.01
N SER A 13 -12.55 14.83 -3.69
CA SER A 13 -13.71 14.14 -3.10
C SER A 13 -13.99 12.83 -3.83
N VAL A 14 -14.52 11.85 -3.09
CA VAL A 14 -14.99 10.56 -3.63
C VAL A 14 -16.36 10.28 -3.05
N GLU A 15 -17.34 10.13 -3.92
CA GLU A 15 -18.72 9.83 -3.56
C GLU A 15 -19.14 8.46 -4.07
N PHE A 16 -19.79 7.71 -3.20
CA PHE A 16 -20.54 6.48 -3.49
C PHE A 16 -21.96 6.67 -2.96
N PRO A 17 -22.87 7.26 -3.75
CA PRO A 17 -24.19 7.62 -3.25
C PRO A 17 -24.89 6.47 -2.49
N PRO A 18 -25.44 6.71 -1.29
CA PRO A 18 -25.60 8.03 -0.65
C PRO A 18 -24.43 8.49 0.23
N ARG A 19 -23.25 7.83 0.17
CA ARG A 19 -22.12 8.10 1.07
C ARG A 19 -21.02 8.90 0.38
N THR A 20 -20.47 9.90 1.08
CA THR A 20 -19.21 10.55 0.73
C THR A 20 -18.07 9.84 1.45
N ALA A 21 -17.18 9.18 0.70
CA ALA A 21 -16.08 8.42 1.25
C ALA A 21 -14.81 9.26 1.47
N LEU A 22 -14.58 10.28 0.62
CA LEU A 22 -13.58 11.32 0.84
C LEU A 22 -14.22 12.69 0.59
N ARG A 23 -13.86 13.67 1.45
CA ARG A 23 -14.43 15.01 1.41
C ARG A 23 -13.33 16.06 1.38
N ASP A 24 -13.24 16.79 0.27
CA ASP A 24 -12.40 17.99 0.08
C ASP A 24 -10.95 17.83 0.61
N VAL A 25 -10.33 16.69 0.31
CA VAL A 25 -8.98 16.38 0.77
C VAL A 25 -7.99 17.21 -0.04
N SER A 26 -7.19 18.03 0.65
CA SER A 26 -6.11 18.82 0.06
C SER A 26 -4.83 18.59 0.84
N LEU A 27 -3.79 18.04 0.16
CA LEU A 27 -2.49 17.79 0.77
C LEU A 27 -1.41 17.57 -0.28
N ARG A 28 -0.15 17.71 0.15
CA ARG A 28 1.03 17.42 -0.67
C ARG A 28 2.00 16.58 0.15
N LEU A 29 2.42 15.46 -0.40
CA LEU A 29 3.27 14.46 0.26
C LEU A 29 4.51 14.18 -0.58
N SER A 30 5.67 14.26 0.05
CA SER A 30 6.98 13.90 -0.53
C SER A 30 7.78 12.97 0.39
N GLN A 31 7.27 12.71 1.59
CA GLN A 31 7.90 11.85 2.58
C GLN A 31 7.99 10.42 2.06
N ARG A 32 9.01 9.70 2.53
CA ARG A 32 9.22 8.32 2.10
C ARG A 32 8.24 7.34 2.73
N ARG A 33 7.90 7.54 4.02
CA ARG A 33 6.96 6.69 4.76
C ARG A 33 5.81 7.53 5.28
N ILE A 34 4.62 7.24 4.81
CA ILE A 34 3.41 7.96 5.10
C ILE A 34 2.44 7.00 5.78
N ALA A 35 2.11 7.24 7.04
CA ALA A 35 1.07 6.51 7.73
C ALA A 35 -0.30 7.15 7.48
N VAL A 36 -1.34 6.33 7.36
CA VAL A 36 -2.74 6.76 7.28
C VAL A 36 -3.51 6.06 8.39
N ILE A 37 -3.97 6.82 9.36
CA ILE A 37 -4.67 6.33 10.56
C ILE A 37 -6.08 6.90 10.67
N GLY A 38 -6.90 6.32 11.55
CA GLY A 38 -8.28 6.72 11.83
C GLY A 38 -9.20 5.53 12.03
N ALA A 39 -10.41 5.77 12.48
CA ALA A 39 -11.41 4.74 12.76
C ALA A 39 -11.84 3.96 11.50
N ASN A 40 -12.50 2.81 11.70
CA ASN A 40 -13.10 2.07 10.59
C ASN A 40 -14.16 2.92 9.89
N GLY A 41 -14.17 2.89 8.55
CA GLY A 41 -15.09 3.71 7.75
C GLY A 41 -14.70 5.18 7.60
N SER A 42 -13.56 5.63 8.13
CA SER A 42 -13.12 7.02 8.06
C SER A 42 -12.62 7.48 6.67
N GLY A 43 -12.52 6.57 5.67
CA GLY A 43 -12.11 6.90 4.31
C GLY A 43 -10.70 6.46 3.94
N LYS A 44 -9.90 5.89 4.85
CA LYS A 44 -8.49 5.48 4.63
C LYS A 44 -8.28 4.58 3.41
N SER A 45 -9.05 3.49 3.32
CA SER A 45 -8.93 2.57 2.19
C SER A 45 -9.39 3.20 0.87
N THR A 46 -10.34 4.12 0.91
CA THR A 46 -10.74 4.90 -0.28
C THR A 46 -9.60 5.81 -0.70
N PHE A 47 -8.99 6.55 0.24
CA PHE A 47 -7.79 7.36 -0.01
C PHE A 47 -6.68 6.50 -0.63
N ALA A 48 -6.35 5.36 -0.03
CA ALA A 48 -5.34 4.44 -0.56
C ALA A 48 -5.65 3.99 -2.00
N ARG A 49 -6.90 3.63 -2.28
CA ARG A 49 -7.34 3.15 -3.60
C ARG A 49 -7.34 4.24 -4.67
N THR A 50 -7.43 5.51 -4.30
CA THR A 50 -7.27 6.60 -5.29
C THR A 50 -5.85 6.68 -5.82
N LEU A 51 -4.85 6.35 -5.00
CA LEU A 51 -3.43 6.47 -5.34
C LEU A 51 -2.99 5.51 -6.46
N ASN A 52 -3.68 4.39 -6.67
CA ASN A 52 -3.38 3.46 -7.76
C ASN A 52 -4.46 3.44 -8.87
N GLY A 53 -5.44 4.35 -8.79
CA GLY A 53 -6.53 4.48 -9.74
C GLY A 53 -7.55 3.34 -9.67
N LEU A 54 -7.67 2.63 -8.54
CA LEU A 54 -8.77 1.68 -8.27
C LEU A 54 -10.08 2.42 -7.99
N VAL A 55 -9.97 3.62 -7.42
CA VAL A 55 -11.09 4.53 -7.21
C VAL A 55 -10.73 5.86 -7.85
N ALA A 56 -11.62 6.37 -8.69
CA ALA A 56 -11.44 7.69 -9.30
C ALA A 56 -12.03 8.77 -8.39
N PRO A 57 -11.37 9.95 -8.26
CA PRO A 57 -11.99 11.12 -7.67
C PRO A 57 -13.29 11.49 -8.40
N THR A 58 -14.31 11.89 -7.65
CA THR A 58 -15.56 12.46 -8.22
C THR A 58 -15.48 13.98 -8.39
N ALA A 59 -14.57 14.62 -7.62
CA ALA A 59 -14.25 16.04 -7.73
C ALA A 59 -12.81 16.30 -7.30
N GLY A 60 -12.26 17.45 -7.69
CA GLY A 60 -10.89 17.86 -7.42
C GLY A 60 -9.88 17.25 -8.38
N ALA A 61 -8.59 17.39 -8.06
CA ALA A 61 -7.48 16.87 -8.87
C ALA A 61 -6.51 16.05 -8.02
N LEU A 62 -6.09 14.90 -8.55
CA LEU A 62 -5.09 14.01 -7.95
C LEU A 62 -3.93 13.80 -8.90
N ARG A 63 -2.72 13.93 -8.37
CA ARG A 63 -1.50 13.52 -9.08
C ARG A 63 -0.64 12.66 -8.18
N VAL A 64 -0.15 11.57 -8.75
CA VAL A 64 0.73 10.61 -8.08
C VAL A 64 1.99 10.46 -8.92
N HIS A 65 3.13 10.94 -8.42
CA HIS A 65 4.39 10.96 -9.15
C HIS A 65 4.26 11.61 -10.53
N GLY A 66 3.51 12.73 -10.59
CA GLY A 66 3.23 13.49 -11.82
C GLY A 66 2.17 12.88 -12.72
N LEU A 67 1.64 11.69 -12.44
CA LEU A 67 0.61 11.01 -13.22
C LEU A 67 -0.79 11.32 -12.66
N ASP A 68 -1.74 11.46 -13.57
CA ASP A 68 -3.17 11.58 -13.24
C ASP A 68 -3.81 10.17 -13.24
N PRO A 69 -4.30 9.68 -12.08
CA PRO A 69 -4.88 8.32 -11.99
C PRO A 69 -6.07 8.08 -12.92
N ALA A 70 -6.86 9.11 -13.21
CA ALA A 70 -8.04 9.00 -14.07
C ALA A 70 -7.65 8.99 -15.57
N ARG A 71 -6.62 9.74 -15.94
CA ARG A 71 -6.20 9.90 -17.35
C ARG A 71 -5.13 8.90 -17.77
N GLU A 72 -4.27 8.46 -16.84
CA GLU A 72 -3.10 7.63 -17.13
C GLU A 72 -3.07 6.33 -16.29
N PRO A 73 -4.19 5.59 -16.13
CA PRO A 73 -4.29 4.47 -15.19
C PRO A 73 -3.30 3.34 -15.50
N THR A 74 -3.01 3.10 -16.77
CA THR A 74 -2.06 2.04 -17.17
C THR A 74 -0.62 2.39 -16.82
N ARG A 75 -0.21 3.66 -16.98
CA ARG A 75 1.13 4.14 -16.59
C ARG A 75 1.26 4.14 -15.08
N LEU A 76 0.22 4.60 -14.39
CA LEU A 76 0.17 4.65 -12.93
C LEU A 76 0.34 3.26 -12.31
N ARG A 77 -0.44 2.26 -12.75
CA ARG A 77 -0.38 0.88 -12.23
C ARG A 77 0.97 0.17 -12.45
N ARG A 78 1.81 0.68 -13.34
CA ARG A 78 3.19 0.20 -13.47
C ARG A 78 4.14 0.81 -12.43
N ARG A 79 3.77 1.97 -11.85
CA ARG A 79 4.58 2.70 -10.87
C ARG A 79 4.09 2.54 -9.44
N VAL A 80 2.82 2.20 -9.26
CA VAL A 80 2.19 2.05 -7.94
C VAL A 80 1.84 0.59 -7.72
N GLY A 81 2.51 -0.03 -6.76
CA GLY A 81 2.15 -1.33 -6.24
C GLY A 81 1.11 -1.21 -5.13
N PHE A 82 0.12 -2.08 -5.13
CA PHE A 82 -0.91 -2.10 -4.09
C PHE A 82 -0.90 -3.45 -3.36
N VAL A 83 -0.90 -3.41 -2.04
CA VAL A 83 -0.97 -4.59 -1.17
C VAL A 83 -2.27 -4.52 -0.39
N PHE A 84 -3.14 -5.51 -0.61
CA PHE A 84 -4.43 -5.61 0.07
C PHE A 84 -4.30 -6.24 1.45
N SER A 85 -5.25 -5.95 2.33
CA SER A 85 -5.34 -6.57 3.67
C SER A 85 -5.61 -8.07 3.60
N ASN A 86 -6.38 -8.52 2.60
CA ASN A 86 -6.62 -9.95 2.35
C ASN A 86 -5.79 -10.42 1.14
N PRO A 87 -4.73 -11.22 1.34
CA PRO A 87 -3.88 -11.71 0.27
C PRO A 87 -4.61 -12.66 -0.70
N ASP A 88 -5.67 -13.35 -0.27
CA ASP A 88 -6.44 -14.25 -1.13
C ASP A 88 -7.13 -13.49 -2.28
N THR A 89 -7.38 -12.19 -2.14
CA THR A 89 -7.92 -11.35 -3.23
C THR A 89 -6.86 -10.91 -4.23
N GLN A 90 -5.59 -11.12 -3.92
CA GLN A 90 -4.45 -10.66 -4.72
C GLN A 90 -3.71 -11.81 -5.42
N ILE A 91 -3.63 -12.97 -4.78
CA ILE A 91 -3.00 -14.17 -5.32
C ILE A 91 -3.92 -14.79 -6.37
N ILE A 92 -3.44 -14.89 -7.61
CA ILE A 92 -4.24 -15.30 -8.77
C ILE A 92 -3.67 -16.48 -9.55
N MET A 93 -2.39 -16.84 -9.30
CA MET A 93 -1.74 -17.92 -10.02
C MET A 93 -1.69 -19.20 -9.19
N PRO A 94 -1.64 -20.38 -9.84
CA PRO A 94 -1.69 -21.68 -9.15
C PRO A 94 -0.51 -21.91 -8.20
N THR A 95 0.70 -21.53 -8.59
CA THR A 95 1.92 -21.73 -7.79
C THR A 95 2.54 -20.43 -7.31
N VAL A 96 3.33 -20.52 -6.24
CA VAL A 96 4.04 -19.39 -5.62
C VAL A 96 4.97 -18.70 -6.63
N ALA A 97 5.73 -19.46 -7.40
CA ALA A 97 6.66 -18.90 -8.39
C ALA A 97 5.91 -18.21 -9.55
N GLU A 98 4.79 -18.79 -10.01
CA GLU A 98 3.97 -18.19 -11.06
C GLU A 98 3.32 -16.90 -10.60
N ASP A 99 2.85 -16.83 -9.36
CA ASP A 99 2.22 -15.64 -8.80
C ASP A 99 3.27 -14.51 -8.62
N ALA A 100 4.42 -14.83 -8.05
CA ALA A 100 5.54 -13.90 -7.97
C ALA A 100 5.97 -13.38 -9.36
N ALA A 101 5.99 -14.24 -10.38
CA ALA A 101 6.36 -13.88 -11.75
C ALA A 101 5.30 -13.01 -12.47
N PHE A 102 4.07 -12.96 -11.97
CA PHE A 102 2.96 -12.32 -12.67
C PHE A 102 3.23 -10.85 -13.00
N SER A 103 3.82 -10.09 -12.07
CA SER A 103 4.17 -8.69 -12.23
C SER A 103 5.31 -8.44 -13.23
N LEU A 104 6.05 -9.48 -13.63
CA LEU A 104 7.11 -9.40 -14.64
C LEU A 104 6.60 -9.65 -16.07
N ARG A 105 5.33 -10.03 -16.22
CA ARG A 105 4.73 -10.24 -17.54
C ARG A 105 4.80 -8.96 -18.38
N ARG A 106 5.09 -9.11 -19.68
CA ARG A 106 5.18 -8.02 -20.66
C ARG A 106 6.29 -6.98 -20.38
N ARG A 107 7.34 -7.37 -19.63
CA ARG A 107 8.51 -6.52 -19.38
C ARG A 107 9.68 -6.79 -20.34
N GLY A 108 9.49 -7.66 -21.33
CA GLY A 108 10.54 -8.01 -22.31
C GLY A 108 11.67 -8.85 -21.76
N LEU A 109 11.48 -9.45 -20.56
CA LEU A 109 12.49 -10.29 -19.92
C LEU A 109 12.50 -11.70 -20.51
N SER A 110 13.68 -12.29 -20.64
CA SER A 110 13.85 -13.70 -20.98
C SER A 110 13.35 -14.60 -19.85
N ARG A 111 13.05 -15.86 -20.16
CA ARG A 111 12.63 -16.86 -19.15
C ARG A 111 13.70 -17.07 -18.05
N ALA A 112 14.98 -16.96 -18.40
CA ALA A 112 16.07 -17.09 -17.45
C ALA A 112 16.11 -15.91 -16.46
N GLU A 113 15.95 -14.67 -16.96
CA GLU A 113 15.89 -13.47 -16.13
C GLU A 113 14.68 -13.49 -15.19
N VAL A 114 13.50 -13.90 -15.69
CA VAL A 114 12.30 -14.04 -14.85
C VAL A 114 12.55 -15.05 -13.72
N ARG A 115 13.09 -16.24 -14.03
CA ARG A 115 13.40 -17.25 -13.00
C ARG A 115 14.39 -16.71 -11.95
N SER A 116 15.46 -16.04 -12.39
CA SER A 116 16.45 -15.47 -11.47
C SER A 116 15.84 -14.41 -10.55
N ARG A 117 15.03 -13.49 -11.09
CA ARG A 117 14.36 -12.45 -10.29
C ARG A 117 13.34 -13.04 -9.31
N VAL A 118 12.58 -14.04 -9.74
CA VAL A 118 11.62 -14.74 -8.88
C VAL A 118 12.34 -15.45 -7.73
N ALA A 119 13.42 -16.19 -8.01
CA ALA A 119 14.21 -16.86 -6.97
C ALA A 119 14.75 -15.87 -5.94
N ALA A 120 15.35 -14.76 -6.38
CA ALA A 120 15.85 -13.72 -5.49
C ALA A 120 14.72 -13.02 -4.68
N ALA A 121 13.57 -12.79 -5.29
CA ALA A 121 12.44 -12.16 -4.61
C ALA A 121 11.81 -13.09 -3.55
N LEU A 122 11.66 -14.38 -3.85
CA LEU A 122 11.18 -15.38 -2.91
C LEU A 122 12.15 -15.57 -1.75
N ASP A 123 13.46 -15.52 -2.01
CA ASP A 123 14.50 -15.60 -0.98
C ASP A 123 14.37 -14.44 0.04
N ARG A 124 14.21 -13.22 -0.44
CA ARG A 124 14.01 -12.02 0.42
C ARG A 124 12.84 -12.16 1.38
N VAL A 125 11.76 -12.81 0.95
CA VAL A 125 10.57 -13.04 1.78
C VAL A 125 10.56 -14.43 2.43
N GLY A 126 11.64 -15.25 2.26
CA GLY A 126 11.82 -16.59 2.83
C GLY A 126 10.80 -17.62 2.37
N LEU A 127 10.43 -17.53 1.10
CA LEU A 127 9.55 -18.48 0.43
C LEU A 127 10.26 -19.35 -0.61
N SER A 128 11.60 -19.36 -0.63
CA SER A 128 12.40 -20.15 -1.60
C SER A 128 12.01 -21.62 -1.62
N GLY A 129 11.78 -22.23 -0.44
CA GLY A 129 11.38 -23.63 -0.32
C GLY A 129 9.93 -23.93 -0.77
N HIS A 130 9.16 -22.89 -1.11
CA HIS A 130 7.75 -23.01 -1.52
C HIS A 130 7.52 -22.66 -3.01
N ALA A 131 8.57 -22.44 -3.80
CA ALA A 131 8.44 -21.93 -5.18
C ALA A 131 7.43 -22.73 -6.03
N ASP A 132 7.51 -24.05 -5.98
CA ASP A 132 6.64 -24.96 -6.74
C ASP A 132 5.37 -25.38 -5.98
N SER A 133 5.20 -24.89 -4.74
CA SER A 133 4.03 -25.20 -3.93
C SER A 133 2.78 -24.51 -4.49
N PRO A 134 1.58 -25.14 -4.36
CA PRO A 134 0.34 -24.45 -4.64
C PRO A 134 0.18 -23.22 -3.76
N ALA A 135 -0.13 -22.06 -4.34
CA ALA A 135 -0.22 -20.81 -3.62
C ALA A 135 -1.31 -20.84 -2.53
N HIS A 136 -2.39 -21.58 -2.75
CA HIS A 136 -3.48 -21.73 -1.78
C HIS A 136 -3.07 -22.54 -0.53
N ALA A 137 -2.01 -23.37 -0.61
CA ALA A 137 -1.52 -24.17 0.51
C ALA A 137 -0.67 -23.38 1.51
N LEU A 138 -0.30 -22.15 1.17
CA LEU A 138 0.45 -21.27 2.07
C LEU A 138 -0.40 -20.86 3.28
N SER A 139 0.26 -20.67 4.45
CA SER A 139 -0.37 -20.03 5.60
C SER A 139 -0.74 -18.56 5.30
N GLY A 140 -1.62 -17.95 6.08
CA GLY A 140 -2.03 -16.55 5.88
C GLY A 140 -0.84 -15.59 5.85
N GLY A 141 0.13 -15.76 6.76
CA GLY A 141 1.36 -14.96 6.76
C GLY A 141 2.25 -15.19 5.55
N GLN A 142 2.38 -16.42 5.07
CA GLN A 142 3.11 -16.74 3.86
C GLN A 142 2.43 -16.15 2.62
N LYS A 143 1.10 -16.18 2.54
CA LYS A 143 0.32 -15.54 1.48
C LYS A 143 0.54 -14.04 1.45
N GLN A 144 0.57 -13.38 2.60
CA GLN A 144 0.85 -11.95 2.67
C GLN A 144 2.27 -11.61 2.20
N LEU A 145 3.25 -12.43 2.56
CA LEU A 145 4.62 -12.30 2.07
C LEU A 145 4.71 -12.54 0.56
N LEU A 146 3.93 -13.49 0.02
CA LEU A 146 3.84 -13.72 -1.43
C LEU A 146 3.23 -12.51 -2.14
N ALA A 147 2.12 -11.95 -1.62
CA ALA A 147 1.48 -10.75 -2.17
C ALA A 147 2.45 -9.56 -2.20
N LEU A 148 3.21 -9.34 -1.12
CA LEU A 148 4.29 -8.34 -1.08
C LEU A 148 5.39 -8.63 -2.11
N CYS A 149 5.85 -9.88 -2.20
CA CYS A 149 6.85 -10.31 -3.17
C CYS A 149 6.40 -10.00 -4.60
N ALA A 150 5.17 -10.37 -4.96
CA ALA A 150 4.58 -10.14 -6.28
C ALA A 150 4.46 -8.64 -6.63
N VAL A 151 4.25 -7.77 -5.63
CA VAL A 151 4.26 -6.32 -5.82
C VAL A 151 5.69 -5.80 -5.98
N LEU A 152 6.59 -6.15 -5.07
CA LEU A 152 7.93 -5.57 -5.00
C LEU A 152 8.85 -6.01 -6.14
N ILE A 153 8.67 -7.22 -6.68
CA ILE A 153 9.42 -7.71 -7.85
C ILE A 153 9.19 -6.85 -9.10
N GLY A 154 8.05 -6.15 -9.13
CA GLY A 154 7.70 -5.17 -10.15
C GLY A 154 8.48 -3.85 -10.03
N GLU A 155 9.27 -3.64 -8.98
CA GLU A 155 10.03 -2.41 -8.72
C GLU A 155 9.17 -1.14 -8.84
N PRO A 156 8.00 -1.06 -8.16
CA PRO A 156 7.19 0.15 -8.20
C PRO A 156 7.94 1.32 -7.56
N SER A 157 7.61 2.56 -7.91
CA SER A 157 8.15 3.74 -7.23
C SER A 157 7.40 4.10 -5.96
N LEU A 158 6.12 3.70 -5.88
CA LEU A 158 5.24 3.84 -4.72
C LEU A 158 4.63 2.48 -4.37
N VAL A 159 4.64 2.13 -3.09
CA VAL A 159 3.87 1.01 -2.54
C VAL A 159 2.76 1.56 -1.65
N VAL A 160 1.54 1.16 -1.91
CA VAL A 160 0.38 1.43 -1.06
C VAL A 160 0.00 0.12 -0.38
N ALA A 161 0.07 0.07 0.95
CA ALA A 161 -0.26 -1.10 1.73
C ALA A 161 -1.48 -0.79 2.61
N ASP A 162 -2.61 -1.44 2.31
CA ASP A 162 -3.88 -1.26 3.02
C ASP A 162 -4.02 -2.37 4.07
N GLU A 163 -3.73 -2.06 5.33
CA GLU A 163 -3.79 -2.97 6.49
C GLU A 163 -2.97 -4.27 6.30
N PRO A 164 -1.69 -4.19 5.90
CA PRO A 164 -0.92 -5.37 5.46
C PRO A 164 -0.56 -6.36 6.56
N THR A 165 -0.80 -6.03 7.82
CA THR A 165 -0.50 -6.88 8.98
C THR A 165 -1.74 -7.43 9.67
N THR A 166 -2.93 -7.05 9.22
CA THR A 166 -4.21 -7.56 9.74
C THR A 166 -4.30 -9.07 9.50
N TYR A 167 -4.77 -9.81 10.48
CA TYR A 167 -4.88 -11.28 10.48
C TYR A 167 -3.54 -12.04 10.50
N LEU A 168 -2.40 -11.37 10.74
CA LEU A 168 -1.11 -12.03 10.91
C LEU A 168 -0.77 -12.24 12.38
N ASP A 169 -0.09 -13.35 12.66
CA ASP A 169 0.57 -13.52 13.95
C ASP A 169 1.70 -12.50 14.16
N ALA A 170 2.17 -12.37 15.40
CA ALA A 170 3.18 -11.39 15.76
C ALA A 170 4.52 -11.57 15.01
N ALA A 171 4.89 -12.79 14.62
CA ALA A 171 6.14 -13.06 13.91
C ALA A 171 6.05 -12.59 12.46
N ASN A 172 4.97 -12.95 11.78
CA ASN A 172 4.69 -12.53 10.39
C ASN A 172 4.44 -11.02 10.30
N SER A 173 3.70 -10.42 11.26
CA SER A 173 3.51 -8.97 11.34
C SER A 173 4.85 -8.22 11.42
N ARG A 174 5.77 -8.66 12.30
CA ARG A 174 7.11 -8.07 12.40
C ARG A 174 7.92 -8.22 11.12
N ARG A 175 7.78 -9.36 10.42
CA ARG A 175 8.47 -9.60 9.15
C ARG A 175 7.98 -8.68 8.04
N VAL A 176 6.65 -8.56 7.87
CA VAL A 176 6.01 -7.64 6.93
C VAL A 176 6.38 -6.19 7.24
N ALA A 177 6.30 -5.77 8.51
CA ALA A 177 6.68 -4.43 8.95
C ALA A 177 8.16 -4.12 8.65
N ARG A 178 9.08 -5.04 8.91
CA ARG A 178 10.50 -4.90 8.58
C ARG A 178 10.72 -4.74 7.09
N LEU A 179 10.07 -5.55 6.27
CA LEU A 179 10.17 -5.47 4.81
C LEU A 179 9.69 -4.11 4.30
N LEU A 180 8.51 -3.63 4.75
CA LEU A 180 7.92 -2.38 4.31
C LEU A 180 8.66 -1.14 4.84
N LEU A 181 8.99 -1.12 6.12
CA LEU A 181 9.50 0.08 6.78
C LEU A 181 11.04 0.20 6.72
N ASP A 182 11.78 -0.94 6.74
CA ASP A 182 13.23 -0.90 6.87
C ASP A 182 13.98 -1.27 5.58
N GLN A 183 13.45 -2.23 4.81
CA GLN A 183 14.22 -2.86 3.73
C GLN A 183 13.89 -2.36 2.33
N MET A 184 12.71 -1.77 2.11
CA MET A 184 12.36 -1.31 0.78
C MET A 184 12.73 0.17 0.57
N PRO A 185 13.32 0.55 -0.61
CA PRO A 185 13.70 1.92 -0.92
C PRO A 185 12.55 2.78 -1.46
N GLN A 186 11.43 2.18 -1.82
CA GLN A 186 10.27 2.83 -2.42
C GLN A 186 9.59 3.78 -1.44
N GLN A 187 8.82 4.74 -1.97
CA GLN A 187 7.87 5.49 -1.16
C GLN A 187 6.76 4.55 -0.68
N LEU A 188 6.32 4.70 0.56
CA LEU A 188 5.29 3.88 1.19
C LEU A 188 4.13 4.75 1.66
N VAL A 189 2.92 4.36 1.31
CA VAL A 189 1.70 4.77 2.00
C VAL A 189 1.17 3.55 2.75
N LEU A 190 1.19 3.61 4.07
CA LEU A 190 0.78 2.55 4.98
C LEU A 190 -0.54 2.92 5.66
N VAL A 191 -1.63 2.33 5.26
CA VAL A 191 -2.88 2.37 6.02
C VAL A 191 -2.80 1.34 7.12
N THR A 192 -2.98 1.76 8.36
CA THR A 192 -2.91 0.84 9.50
C THR A 192 -3.67 1.36 10.72
N HIS A 193 -4.22 0.44 11.48
CA HIS A 193 -4.72 0.68 12.84
C HIS A 193 -3.65 0.37 13.92
N ASP A 194 -2.51 -0.23 13.55
CA ASP A 194 -1.38 -0.42 14.46
C ASP A 194 -0.58 0.89 14.56
N LEU A 195 -0.84 1.64 15.63
CA LEU A 195 -0.20 2.92 15.91
C LEU A 195 1.32 2.81 16.12
N ARG A 196 1.81 1.62 16.52
CA ARG A 196 3.26 1.39 16.63
C ARG A 196 3.93 1.37 15.25
N LEU A 197 3.25 0.85 14.23
CA LEU A 197 3.74 0.90 12.85
C LEU A 197 3.64 2.34 12.30
N ALA A 198 2.54 3.03 12.58
CA ALA A 198 2.34 4.42 12.18
C ALA A 198 3.42 5.34 12.77
N ALA A 199 3.80 5.14 14.03
CA ALA A 199 4.85 5.91 14.72
C ALA A 199 6.24 5.77 14.09
N ARG A 200 6.46 4.76 13.23
CA ARG A 200 7.74 4.54 12.51
C ARG A 200 7.77 5.21 11.13
N CYS A 201 6.71 5.88 10.74
CA CYS A 201 6.64 6.62 9.49
C CYS A 201 7.20 8.04 9.63
N ASP A 202 7.43 8.72 8.51
CA ASP A 202 7.98 10.09 8.49
C ASP A 202 6.88 11.13 8.71
N ILE A 203 5.62 10.78 8.40
CA ILE A 203 4.42 11.59 8.57
C ILE A 203 3.22 10.69 8.83
N ALA A 204 2.27 11.14 9.65
CA ALA A 204 0.98 10.52 9.82
C ALA A 204 -0.14 11.44 9.29
N LEU A 205 -1.14 10.82 8.66
CA LEU A 205 -2.38 11.43 8.19
C LEU A 205 -3.54 10.82 8.97
N ARG A 206 -4.32 11.63 9.66
CA ARG A 206 -5.51 11.17 10.38
C ARG A 206 -6.77 11.51 9.59
N PHE A 207 -7.54 10.46 9.28
CA PHE A 207 -8.84 10.57 8.62
C PHE A 207 -9.99 10.35 9.59
N GLU A 208 -11.03 11.18 9.45
CA GLU A 208 -12.27 11.06 10.18
C GLU A 208 -13.44 11.46 9.28
N SER A 209 -14.49 10.62 9.22
CA SER A 209 -15.73 10.89 8.43
C SER A 209 -15.47 11.33 6.98
N GLY A 210 -14.44 10.76 6.34
CA GLY A 210 -14.04 11.08 4.96
C GLY A 210 -13.13 12.30 4.81
N GLY A 211 -12.89 13.07 5.86
CA GLY A 211 -12.00 14.23 5.87
C GLY A 211 -10.60 13.93 6.41
N LEU A 212 -9.61 14.67 5.93
CA LEU A 212 -8.29 14.74 6.56
C LEU A 212 -8.39 15.77 7.71
N VAL A 213 -8.37 15.29 8.96
CA VAL A 213 -8.56 16.15 10.14
C VAL A 213 -7.27 16.55 10.84
N ASP A 214 -6.21 15.77 10.65
CA ASP A 214 -4.90 16.06 11.23
C ASP A 214 -3.77 15.43 10.40
N HIS A 215 -2.60 16.05 10.38
CA HIS A 215 -1.40 15.50 9.75
C HIS A 215 -0.12 16.15 10.28
N GLY A 216 0.97 15.41 10.23
CA GLY A 216 2.28 15.91 10.68
C GLY A 216 3.16 14.82 11.25
N ASP A 217 4.02 15.19 12.20
CA ASP A 217 4.86 14.23 12.93
C ASP A 217 3.98 13.12 13.53
N PRO A 218 4.34 11.84 13.34
CA PRO A 218 3.50 10.72 13.74
C PRO A 218 3.13 10.72 15.22
N LEU A 219 4.08 10.97 16.12
CA LEU A 219 3.81 10.85 17.56
C LEU A 219 2.75 11.85 18.05
N PRO A 220 2.85 13.17 17.78
CA PRO A 220 1.79 14.11 18.13
C PRO A 220 0.43 13.80 17.51
N VAL A 221 0.39 13.36 16.24
CA VAL A 221 -0.88 13.01 15.55
C VAL A 221 -1.51 11.78 16.21
N ILE A 222 -0.71 10.77 16.55
CA ILE A 222 -1.16 9.55 17.23
C ILE A 222 -1.71 9.88 18.63
N THR A 223 -0.97 10.68 19.43
CA THR A 223 -1.42 11.06 20.78
C THR A 223 -2.78 11.76 20.73
N ARG A 224 -2.96 12.75 19.84
CA ARG A 224 -4.28 13.41 19.69
C ARG A 224 -5.37 12.46 19.23
N TYR A 225 -5.03 11.47 18.40
CA TYR A 225 -6.00 10.45 17.98
C TYR A 225 -6.42 9.54 19.15
N GLU A 226 -5.48 9.09 19.99
CA GLU A 226 -5.75 8.28 21.19
C GLU A 226 -6.59 9.06 22.20
N ASP A 227 -6.23 10.33 22.50
CA ASP A 227 -6.98 11.21 23.40
C ASP A 227 -8.44 11.40 22.96
N ASP A 228 -8.68 11.55 21.64
CA ASP A 228 -10.03 11.70 21.10
C ASP A 228 -10.84 10.40 21.17
N GLN A 229 -10.18 9.24 21.02
CA GLN A 229 -10.85 7.92 21.17
C GLN A 229 -11.25 7.62 22.63
N GLU A 230 -10.48 8.13 23.60
CA GLU A 230 -10.80 7.96 25.04
C GLU A 230 -11.98 8.84 25.48
N ARG A 231 -12.26 9.93 24.75
CA ARG A 231 -13.35 10.88 25.05
C ARG A 231 -14.67 10.57 24.36
N ALA A 232 -14.66 9.64 23.35
CA ALA A 232 -15.83 9.30 22.52
C ALA A 232 -16.62 8.12 23.09
#